data_24e588a8f6f8f8c52953b52b6b3b5f4f
#
_entry.id   24e588a8f6f8f8c52953b52b6b3b5f4f
#
_cell.length_a   1.000
_cell.length_b   1.000
_cell.length_c   1.000
_cell.angle_alpha   90.00
_cell.angle_beta   90.00
_cell.angle_gamma   90.00
#
_symmetry.space_group_name_H-M   'P 1'
#
loop_
_entity.id
_entity.type
_entity.pdbx_description
1 polymer ?
#
loop_
_entity_poly.entity_id
_entity_poly.type
_entity_poly.pdbx_seq_one_letter_code
_entity_poly.pdbx_strand_id
1 'polypeptide(L)'
;MKVVAFNGSARKDGNTAILVNAVFGELKKAGIATELVQLAGKKIRGCTACGKCFEKQNNRCAVKGDIVNDCIEKMLEADGIILASPTYFADVSPELKALIDRSGFVAKANQDMFRRKAGAAVIAVRRAGAIHAFDTINHFFFISQMVVPGSSYWNIGLGLAPGDVNHDDEGIMTMRTLGANMAWLMKKIHE
;
A
#
# COMPACT_ATOMS: atom_id res chain seq x y z
N MET A 1 13.59 -11.82 0.38
CA MET A 1 12.50 -10.93 0.84
C MET A 1 11.79 -10.33 -0.37
N LYS A 2 10.49 -10.05 -0.24
CA LYS A 2 9.63 -9.49 -1.30
C LYS A 2 8.76 -8.36 -0.74
N VAL A 3 8.61 -7.27 -1.49
CA VAL A 3 7.65 -6.19 -1.22
C VAL A 3 6.62 -6.15 -2.35
N VAL A 4 5.35 -6.12 -2.00
CA VAL A 4 4.25 -5.87 -2.92
C VAL A 4 3.67 -4.48 -2.69
N ALA A 5 3.47 -3.71 -3.76
CA ALA A 5 2.79 -2.42 -3.72
C ALA A 5 1.45 -2.50 -4.47
N PHE A 6 0.41 -1.88 -3.91
CA PHE A 6 -0.90 -1.77 -4.53
C PHE A 6 -1.15 -0.31 -4.93
N ASN A 7 -1.22 -0.08 -6.24
CA ASN A 7 -1.46 1.25 -6.81
C ASN A 7 -2.97 1.49 -6.99
N GLY A 8 -3.54 2.35 -6.16
CA GLY A 8 -4.95 2.79 -6.23
C GLY A 8 -5.22 3.89 -7.25
N SER A 9 -4.20 4.39 -7.96
CA SER A 9 -4.38 5.43 -8.97
C SER A 9 -5.13 4.91 -10.19
N ALA A 10 -6.09 5.68 -10.71
CA ALA A 10 -6.72 5.41 -11.99
C ALA A 10 -5.73 5.50 -13.17
N ARG A 11 -4.60 6.18 -13.00
CA ARG A 11 -3.55 6.32 -14.00
C ARG A 11 -2.43 5.32 -13.71
N LYS A 12 -2.28 4.32 -14.58
CA LYS A 12 -1.30 3.23 -14.40
C LYS A 12 0.13 3.76 -14.22
N ASP A 13 0.54 4.69 -15.05
CA ASP A 13 1.89 5.27 -15.07
C ASP A 13 1.89 6.73 -14.56
N GLY A 14 0.96 7.06 -13.65
CA GLY A 14 0.82 8.38 -13.05
C GLY A 14 1.76 8.63 -11.87
N ASN A 15 1.59 9.79 -11.23
CA ASN A 15 2.44 10.26 -10.12
C ASN A 15 2.58 9.22 -8.98
N THR A 16 1.50 8.54 -8.62
CA THR A 16 1.54 7.49 -7.58
C THR A 16 2.49 6.35 -7.96
N ALA A 17 2.46 5.88 -9.20
CA ALA A 17 3.35 4.83 -9.68
C ALA A 17 4.82 5.28 -9.70
N ILE A 18 5.08 6.54 -10.07
CA ILE A 18 6.44 7.13 -10.06
C ILE A 18 6.99 7.13 -8.63
N LEU A 19 6.21 7.58 -7.64
CA LEU A 19 6.60 7.59 -6.23
C LEU A 19 6.90 6.17 -5.72
N VAL A 20 6.03 5.20 -6.01
CA VAL A 20 6.27 3.79 -5.66
C VAL A 20 7.55 3.27 -6.29
N ASN A 21 7.82 3.61 -7.56
CA ASN A 21 9.04 3.19 -8.23
C ASN A 21 10.31 3.82 -7.62
N ALA A 22 10.23 5.04 -7.06
CA ALA A 22 11.33 5.63 -6.31
C ALA A 22 11.65 4.81 -5.04
N VAL A 23 10.62 4.36 -4.29
CA VAL A 23 10.77 3.42 -3.16
C VAL A 23 11.38 2.09 -3.63
N PHE A 24 10.85 1.52 -4.72
CA PHE A 24 11.33 0.26 -5.28
C PHE A 24 12.80 0.32 -5.73
N GLY A 25 13.26 1.48 -6.19
CA GLY A 25 14.66 1.68 -6.55
C GLY A 25 15.61 1.34 -5.40
N GLU A 26 15.32 1.80 -4.18
CA GLU A 26 16.14 1.53 -3.00
C GLU A 26 15.97 0.10 -2.48
N LEU A 27 14.76 -0.46 -2.52
CA LEU A 27 14.52 -1.86 -2.17
C LEU A 27 15.31 -2.82 -3.07
N LYS A 28 15.32 -2.56 -4.39
CA LYS A 28 16.08 -3.36 -5.36
C LYS A 28 17.59 -3.27 -5.15
N LYS A 29 18.13 -2.07 -4.83
CA LYS A 29 19.55 -1.91 -4.45
C LYS A 29 19.91 -2.75 -3.22
N ALA A 30 18.97 -2.96 -2.31
CA ALA A 30 19.13 -3.78 -1.12
C ALA A 30 18.93 -5.29 -1.36
N GLY A 31 18.64 -5.71 -2.60
CA GLY A 31 18.40 -7.11 -2.98
C GLY A 31 17.00 -7.62 -2.67
N ILE A 32 16.02 -6.73 -2.46
CA ILE A 32 14.62 -7.08 -2.15
C ILE A 32 13.80 -7.10 -3.44
N ALA A 33 13.12 -8.21 -3.71
CA ALA A 33 12.20 -8.33 -4.85
C ALA A 33 10.99 -7.41 -4.69
N THR A 34 10.51 -6.82 -5.79
CA THR A 34 9.38 -5.88 -5.77
C THR A 34 8.34 -6.23 -6.81
N GLU A 35 7.07 -6.06 -6.47
CA GLU A 35 5.94 -6.25 -7.39
C GLU A 35 4.95 -5.09 -7.26
N LEU A 36 4.51 -4.50 -8.38
CA LEU A 36 3.48 -3.46 -8.42
C LEU A 36 2.18 -4.03 -8.96
N VAL A 37 1.12 -3.97 -8.17
CA VAL A 37 -0.24 -4.39 -8.53
C VAL A 37 -1.09 -3.16 -8.82
N GLN A 38 -1.56 -3.02 -10.05
CA GLN A 38 -2.50 -1.96 -10.44
C GLN A 38 -3.92 -2.36 -10.07
N LEU A 39 -4.62 -1.53 -9.27
CA LEU A 39 -6.01 -1.77 -8.87
C LEU A 39 -7.03 -1.21 -9.87
N ALA A 40 -6.79 0.00 -10.39
CA ALA A 40 -7.70 0.62 -11.34
C ALA A 40 -7.81 -0.17 -12.65
N GLY A 41 -9.00 -0.11 -13.25
CA GLY A 41 -9.35 -0.93 -14.41
C GLY A 41 -9.66 -2.39 -14.06
N LYS A 42 -9.55 -2.77 -12.80
CA LYS A 42 -9.95 -4.08 -12.30
C LYS A 42 -11.28 -3.99 -11.57
N LYS A 43 -12.03 -5.08 -11.58
CA LYS A 43 -13.26 -5.16 -10.81
C LYS A 43 -12.89 -5.29 -9.34
N ILE A 44 -13.36 -4.35 -8.53
CA ILE A 44 -13.20 -4.36 -7.07
C ILE A 44 -14.54 -3.93 -6.45
N ARG A 45 -14.99 -4.66 -5.43
CA ARG A 45 -16.18 -4.33 -4.64
C ARG A 45 -15.78 -4.01 -3.21
N GLY A 46 -16.54 -3.13 -2.58
CA GLY A 46 -16.48 -2.89 -1.14
C GLY A 46 -16.86 -4.12 -0.31
N CYS A 47 -16.57 -4.07 0.98
CA CYS A 47 -17.00 -5.11 1.93
C CYS A 47 -18.53 -5.11 2.05
N THR A 48 -19.14 -6.30 2.02
CA THR A 48 -20.60 -6.48 2.18
C THR A 48 -21.01 -6.81 3.61
N ALA A 49 -20.07 -6.75 4.55
CA ALA A 49 -20.26 -7.07 5.97
C ALA A 49 -20.91 -8.46 6.23
N CYS A 50 -20.70 -9.42 5.33
CA CYS A 50 -21.36 -10.74 5.39
C CYS A 50 -20.83 -11.68 6.49
N GLY A 51 -19.77 -11.32 7.23
CA GLY A 51 -19.19 -12.12 8.31
C GLY A 51 -18.48 -13.43 7.90
N LYS A 52 -18.60 -13.87 6.67
CA LYS A 52 -18.12 -15.20 6.21
C LYS A 52 -16.60 -15.41 6.33
N CYS A 53 -15.78 -14.35 6.40
CA CYS A 53 -14.35 -14.48 6.66
C CYS A 53 -14.09 -15.00 8.08
N PHE A 54 -14.90 -14.62 9.08
CA PHE A 54 -14.81 -15.09 10.45
C PHE A 54 -15.35 -16.53 10.62
N GLU A 55 -16.34 -16.93 9.81
CA GLU A 55 -16.87 -18.30 9.82
C GLU A 55 -15.89 -19.27 9.18
N LYS A 56 -15.29 -18.92 8.02
CA LYS A 56 -14.48 -19.82 7.21
C LYS A 56 -13.02 -19.88 7.60
N GLN A 57 -12.46 -18.77 8.06
CA GLN A 57 -11.05 -18.61 8.48
C GLN A 57 -10.03 -19.27 7.51
N ASN A 58 -10.21 -19.02 6.22
CA ASN A 58 -9.45 -19.64 5.14
C ASN A 58 -8.56 -18.64 4.38
N ASN A 59 -8.21 -17.52 5.00
CA ASN A 59 -7.41 -16.43 4.45
C ASN A 59 -8.02 -15.76 3.21
N ARG A 60 -9.31 -15.90 2.96
CA ARG A 60 -9.98 -15.39 1.75
C ARG A 60 -11.27 -14.65 2.09
N CYS A 61 -11.57 -13.62 1.31
CA CYS A 61 -12.88 -12.99 1.31
C CYS A 61 -13.90 -13.87 0.58
N ALA A 62 -15.13 -13.96 1.11
CA ALA A 62 -16.20 -14.73 0.49
C ALA A 62 -16.75 -14.10 -0.80
N VAL A 63 -16.56 -12.78 -1.00
CA VAL A 63 -16.93 -12.10 -2.24
C VAL A 63 -15.97 -12.53 -3.35
N LYS A 64 -16.53 -13.06 -4.42
CA LYS A 64 -15.81 -13.60 -5.59
C LYS A 64 -16.01 -12.73 -6.83
N GLY A 65 -15.24 -13.00 -7.88
CA GLY A 65 -15.37 -12.38 -9.19
C GLY A 65 -14.75 -10.98 -9.27
N ASP A 66 -13.77 -10.71 -8.39
CA ASP A 66 -12.90 -9.54 -8.42
C ASP A 66 -11.49 -9.90 -7.94
N ILE A 67 -10.54 -8.96 -8.03
CA ILE A 67 -9.11 -9.22 -7.77
C ILE A 67 -8.73 -9.23 -6.28
N VAL A 68 -9.64 -8.98 -5.34
CA VAL A 68 -9.26 -8.75 -3.94
C VAL A 68 -8.63 -10.00 -3.31
N ASN A 69 -9.12 -11.19 -3.64
CA ASN A 69 -8.52 -12.43 -3.13
C ASN A 69 -7.10 -12.67 -3.67
N ASP A 70 -6.84 -12.31 -4.92
CA ASP A 70 -5.49 -12.39 -5.51
C ASP A 70 -4.55 -11.37 -4.85
N CYS A 71 -5.08 -10.17 -4.52
CA CYS A 71 -4.33 -9.17 -3.75
C CYS A 71 -4.01 -9.68 -2.33
N ILE A 72 -4.97 -10.29 -1.64
CA ILE A 72 -4.75 -10.87 -0.30
C ILE A 72 -3.66 -11.94 -0.34
N GLU A 73 -3.68 -12.82 -1.33
CA GLU A 73 -2.66 -13.86 -1.52
C GLU A 73 -1.26 -13.24 -1.68
N LYS A 74 -1.13 -12.21 -2.54
CA LYS A 74 0.13 -11.46 -2.69
C LYS A 74 0.58 -10.75 -1.40
N MET A 75 -0.37 -10.21 -0.61
CA MET A 75 -0.06 -9.62 0.71
C MET A 75 0.46 -10.68 1.69
N LEU A 76 -0.06 -11.91 1.63
CA LEU A 76 0.40 -13.01 2.47
C LEU A 76 1.82 -13.46 2.11
N GLU A 77 2.12 -13.58 0.82
CA GLU A 77 3.42 -14.00 0.31
C GLU A 77 4.53 -12.96 0.54
N ALA A 78 4.18 -11.68 0.65
CA ALA A 78 5.14 -10.60 0.79
C ALA A 78 5.60 -10.41 2.24
N ASP A 79 6.85 -10.00 2.42
CA ASP A 79 7.42 -9.58 3.72
C ASP A 79 7.10 -8.12 4.02
N GLY A 80 6.83 -7.32 2.99
CA GLY A 80 6.44 -5.93 3.11
C GLY A 80 5.30 -5.55 2.15
N ILE A 81 4.45 -4.63 2.57
CA ILE A 81 3.26 -4.17 1.84
C ILE A 81 3.32 -2.65 1.72
N ILE A 82 3.23 -2.14 0.49
CA ILE A 82 3.04 -0.71 0.21
C ILE A 82 1.62 -0.50 -0.28
N LEU A 83 0.89 0.43 0.35
CA LEU A 83 -0.39 0.91 -0.13
C LEU A 83 -0.21 2.32 -0.68
N ALA A 84 -0.54 2.50 -1.96
CA ALA A 84 -0.28 3.75 -2.67
C ALA A 84 -1.55 4.30 -3.30
N SER A 85 -1.82 5.61 -3.09
CA SER A 85 -3.03 6.27 -3.58
C SER A 85 -2.76 7.69 -4.08
N PRO A 86 -3.50 8.16 -5.09
CA PRO A 86 -3.73 9.58 -5.24
C PRO A 86 -4.67 10.05 -4.14
N THR A 87 -4.66 11.35 -3.85
CA THR A 87 -5.62 11.98 -2.94
C THR A 87 -6.90 12.32 -3.71
N TYR A 88 -8.00 11.64 -3.39
CA TYR A 88 -9.33 11.91 -3.94
C TYR A 88 -10.26 12.42 -2.83
N PHE A 89 -10.67 13.71 -2.90
CA PHE A 89 -11.51 14.33 -1.88
C PHE A 89 -10.98 14.09 -0.45
N ALA A 90 -9.67 14.40 -0.28
CA ALA A 90 -8.91 14.27 0.96
C ALA A 90 -8.72 12.82 1.48
N ASP A 91 -9.06 11.79 0.73
CA ASP A 91 -8.86 10.40 1.13
C ASP A 91 -8.26 9.55 -0.01
N VAL A 92 -8.09 8.26 0.25
CA VAL A 92 -7.61 7.26 -0.71
C VAL A 92 -8.65 6.99 -1.82
N SER A 93 -8.21 6.40 -2.92
CA SER A 93 -9.14 5.98 -3.98
C SER A 93 -10.13 4.90 -3.50
N PRO A 94 -11.34 4.83 -4.08
CA PRO A 94 -12.34 3.83 -3.70
C PRO A 94 -11.83 2.38 -3.84
N GLU A 95 -11.03 2.11 -4.86
CA GLU A 95 -10.44 0.79 -5.11
C GLU A 95 -9.50 0.39 -3.97
N LEU A 96 -8.65 1.33 -3.51
CA LEU A 96 -7.74 1.07 -2.41
C LEU A 96 -8.50 0.92 -1.09
N LYS A 97 -9.54 1.76 -0.85
CA LYS A 97 -10.38 1.63 0.35
C LYS A 97 -11.09 0.28 0.40
N ALA A 98 -11.64 -0.18 -0.72
CA ALA A 98 -12.27 -1.50 -0.80
C ALA A 98 -11.27 -2.65 -0.52
N LEU A 99 -10.03 -2.52 -1.00
CA LEU A 99 -8.96 -3.47 -0.68
C LEU A 99 -8.63 -3.45 0.82
N ILE A 100 -8.43 -2.27 1.41
CA ILE A 100 -8.17 -2.08 2.85
C ILE A 100 -9.25 -2.75 3.69
N ASP A 101 -10.52 -2.44 3.45
CA ASP A 101 -11.63 -2.95 4.24
C ASP A 101 -11.71 -4.48 4.16
N ARG A 102 -11.60 -5.04 2.97
CA ARG A 102 -11.76 -6.47 2.78
C ARG A 102 -10.55 -7.28 3.25
N SER A 103 -9.32 -6.82 2.94
CA SER A 103 -8.12 -7.49 3.44
C SER A 103 -7.99 -7.37 4.95
N GLY A 104 -8.38 -6.22 5.53
CA GLY A 104 -8.37 -5.99 6.97
C GLY A 104 -9.31 -6.93 7.73
N PHE A 105 -10.57 -7.08 7.27
CA PHE A 105 -11.50 -8.04 7.86
C PHE A 105 -11.01 -9.49 7.73
N VAL A 106 -10.47 -9.86 6.57
CA VAL A 106 -9.88 -11.19 6.38
C VAL A 106 -8.69 -11.41 7.30
N ALA A 107 -7.81 -10.40 7.44
CA ALA A 107 -6.65 -10.50 8.33
C ALA A 107 -7.06 -10.70 9.80
N LYS A 108 -8.03 -9.92 10.27
CA LYS A 108 -8.57 -10.06 11.64
C LYS A 108 -9.21 -11.43 11.88
N ALA A 109 -9.94 -11.93 10.91
CA ALA A 109 -10.57 -13.25 10.99
C ALA A 109 -9.56 -14.41 10.99
N ASN A 110 -8.33 -14.20 10.54
CA ASN A 110 -7.29 -15.21 10.36
C ASN A 110 -6.02 -14.89 11.17
N GLN A 111 -6.17 -14.64 12.48
CA GLN A 111 -5.09 -14.49 13.45
C GLN A 111 -4.11 -13.35 13.14
N ASP A 112 -4.64 -12.20 12.67
CA ASP A 112 -3.81 -11.04 12.31
C ASP A 112 -2.68 -11.39 11.32
N MET A 113 -3.04 -12.01 10.20
CA MET A 113 -2.11 -12.62 9.23
C MET A 113 -1.08 -11.65 8.62
N PHE A 114 -1.22 -10.34 8.83
CA PHE A 114 -0.23 -9.33 8.40
C PHE A 114 0.70 -8.87 9.53
N ARG A 115 0.51 -9.41 10.75
CA ARG A 115 1.30 -9.03 11.91
C ARG A 115 2.80 -9.13 11.64
N ARG A 116 3.53 -8.06 12.03
CA ARG A 116 5.00 -7.90 11.90
C ARG A 116 5.53 -7.78 10.48
N LYS A 117 4.69 -7.76 9.44
CA LYS A 117 5.15 -7.36 8.11
C LYS A 117 5.48 -5.86 8.10
N ALA A 118 6.42 -5.45 7.26
CA ALA A 118 6.69 -4.02 7.04
C ALA A 118 5.55 -3.39 6.24
N GLY A 119 5.08 -2.19 6.64
CA GLY A 119 4.03 -1.45 5.94
C GLY A 119 4.48 -0.04 5.57
N ALA A 120 4.13 0.46 4.38
CA ALA A 120 4.40 1.84 4.01
C ALA A 120 3.27 2.45 3.18
N ALA A 121 2.85 3.67 3.54
CA ALA A 121 1.91 4.47 2.77
C ALA A 121 2.66 5.37 1.78
N VAL A 122 2.14 5.52 0.55
CA VAL A 122 2.68 6.42 -0.48
C VAL A 122 1.53 7.20 -1.09
N ILE A 123 1.57 8.53 -1.00
CA ILE A 123 0.46 9.40 -1.43
C ILE A 123 0.94 10.38 -2.52
N ALA A 124 0.20 10.44 -3.61
CA ALA A 124 0.31 11.51 -4.61
C ALA A 124 -0.81 12.53 -4.40
N VAL A 125 -0.49 13.81 -4.41
CA VAL A 125 -1.47 14.87 -4.22
C VAL A 125 -1.17 16.07 -5.12
N ARG A 126 -2.23 16.76 -5.57
CA ARG A 126 -2.07 18.01 -6.32
C ARG A 126 -1.53 19.15 -5.43
N ARG A 127 -2.06 19.30 -4.19
CA ARG A 127 -1.78 20.45 -3.32
C ARG A 127 -1.99 20.16 -1.82
N ALA A 128 -3.20 19.76 -1.42
CA ALA A 128 -3.60 19.58 -0.02
C ALA A 128 -4.52 18.37 0.17
N GLY A 129 -4.80 17.99 1.43
CA GLY A 129 -5.67 16.87 1.78
C GLY A 129 -4.98 15.50 1.84
N ALA A 130 -3.67 15.44 1.58
CA ALA A 130 -2.92 14.18 1.55
C ALA A 130 -2.77 13.51 2.92
N ILE A 131 -2.68 14.30 4.00
CA ILE A 131 -2.46 13.77 5.36
C ILE A 131 -3.59 12.82 5.77
N HIS A 132 -4.84 13.15 5.46
CA HIS A 132 -5.96 12.27 5.80
C HIS A 132 -5.86 10.92 5.05
N ALA A 133 -5.52 10.95 3.76
CA ALA A 133 -5.29 9.72 2.98
C ALA A 133 -4.10 8.91 3.52
N PHE A 134 -3.03 9.58 3.97
CA PHE A 134 -1.88 8.97 4.60
C PHE A 134 -2.28 8.27 5.93
N ASP A 135 -3.08 8.95 6.75
CA ASP A 135 -3.58 8.41 8.02
C ASP A 135 -4.52 7.22 7.81
N THR A 136 -5.42 7.29 6.81
CA THR A 136 -6.30 6.17 6.44
C THR A 136 -5.51 4.89 6.19
N ILE A 137 -4.39 4.97 5.47
CA ILE A 137 -3.53 3.80 5.21
C ILE A 137 -2.79 3.36 6.47
N ASN A 138 -2.23 4.30 7.25
CA ASN A 138 -1.48 3.95 8.46
C ASN A 138 -2.38 3.33 9.54
N HIS A 139 -3.64 3.76 9.66
CA HIS A 139 -4.60 3.10 10.55
C HIS A 139 -4.77 1.61 10.23
N PHE A 140 -4.79 1.24 8.93
CA PHE A 140 -4.82 -0.16 8.53
C PHE A 140 -3.56 -0.92 8.96
N PHE A 141 -2.38 -0.32 8.79
CA PHE A 141 -1.12 -0.95 9.21
C PHE A 141 -1.07 -1.14 10.72
N PHE A 142 -1.42 -0.13 11.50
CA PHE A 142 -1.37 -0.19 12.96
C PHE A 142 -2.36 -1.21 13.54
N ILE A 143 -3.62 -1.22 13.09
CA ILE A 143 -4.58 -2.21 13.57
C ILE A 143 -4.22 -3.63 13.11
N SER A 144 -3.48 -3.77 12.03
CA SER A 144 -2.94 -5.06 11.53
C SER A 144 -1.63 -5.47 12.20
N GLN A 145 -1.16 -4.72 13.22
CA GLN A 145 0.08 -4.97 13.96
C GLN A 145 1.33 -5.03 13.06
N MET A 146 1.32 -4.24 11.97
CA MET A 146 2.45 -4.11 11.07
C MET A 146 3.47 -3.10 11.60
N VAL A 147 4.72 -3.17 11.12
CA VAL A 147 5.78 -2.24 11.49
C VAL A 147 5.95 -1.21 10.38
N VAL A 148 5.78 0.07 10.70
CA VAL A 148 5.83 1.16 9.71
C VAL A 148 7.14 1.92 9.86
N PRO A 149 8.03 1.90 8.83
CA PRO A 149 9.23 2.72 8.82
C PRO A 149 8.87 4.18 8.54
N GLY A 150 9.53 5.10 9.23
CA GLY A 150 9.51 6.51 8.87
C GLY A 150 10.39 6.83 7.66
N SER A 151 10.26 8.05 7.15
CA SER A 151 11.12 8.65 6.12
C SER A 151 11.67 10.00 6.58
N SER A 152 12.15 10.86 5.67
CA SER A 152 12.59 12.21 5.98
C SER A 152 11.45 13.19 6.23
N TYR A 153 10.25 12.88 5.73
CA TYR A 153 9.01 13.65 5.89
C TYR A 153 7.80 12.71 5.77
N TRP A 154 6.55 13.22 5.71
CA TRP A 154 5.41 12.37 5.35
C TRP A 154 5.55 11.88 3.90
N ASN A 155 5.16 10.64 3.63
CA ASN A 155 5.36 9.99 2.33
C ASN A 155 4.38 10.53 1.28
N ILE A 156 4.54 11.78 0.90
CA ILE A 156 3.68 12.55 0.00
C ILE A 156 4.54 13.09 -1.14
N GLY A 157 4.02 13.04 -2.37
CA GLY A 157 4.61 13.71 -3.53
C GLY A 157 3.59 14.61 -4.21
N LEU A 158 4.03 15.79 -4.65
CA LEU A 158 3.21 16.83 -5.26
C LEU A 158 3.19 16.69 -6.79
N GLY A 159 2.00 16.65 -7.39
CA GLY A 159 1.86 16.64 -8.85
C GLY A 159 0.39 16.53 -9.27
N LEU A 160 0.00 17.31 -10.31
CA LEU A 160 -1.34 17.32 -10.90
C LEU A 160 -1.42 16.48 -12.18
N ALA A 161 -0.62 16.85 -13.17
CA ALA A 161 -0.53 16.09 -14.42
C ALA A 161 0.34 14.83 -14.25
N PRO A 162 0.17 13.81 -15.09
CA PRO A 162 1.06 12.65 -15.07
C PRO A 162 2.52 13.05 -15.26
N GLY A 163 3.38 12.66 -14.34
CA GLY A 163 4.81 12.98 -14.39
C GLY A 163 5.22 14.23 -13.61
N ASP A 164 4.30 15.09 -13.20
CA ASP A 164 4.64 16.33 -12.46
C ASP A 164 5.46 16.05 -11.20
N VAL A 165 5.21 14.93 -10.53
CA VAL A 165 5.93 14.52 -9.32
C VAL A 165 7.44 14.34 -9.53
N ASN A 166 7.91 14.20 -10.78
CA ASN A 166 9.34 14.19 -11.09
C ASN A 166 10.03 15.55 -10.82
N HIS A 167 9.26 16.63 -10.68
CA HIS A 167 9.74 17.96 -10.35
C HIS A 167 9.60 18.28 -8.85
N ASP A 168 9.10 17.33 -8.06
CA ASP A 168 9.04 17.41 -6.61
C ASP A 168 10.25 16.68 -6.01
N ASP A 169 11.39 17.38 -5.99
CA ASP A 169 12.66 16.82 -5.51
C ASP A 169 12.57 16.33 -4.06
N GLU A 170 11.84 17.06 -3.19
CA GLU A 170 11.64 16.68 -1.79
C GLU A 170 10.79 15.40 -1.69
N GLY A 171 9.69 15.31 -2.44
CA GLY A 171 8.83 14.14 -2.48
C GLY A 171 9.57 12.90 -2.99
N ILE A 172 10.35 13.03 -4.07
CA ILE A 172 11.17 11.94 -4.59
C ILE A 172 12.24 11.51 -3.59
N MET A 173 12.94 12.45 -2.93
CA MET A 173 13.94 12.14 -1.91
C MET A 173 13.28 11.45 -0.69
N THR A 174 12.12 11.90 -0.27
CA THR A 174 11.33 11.26 0.80
C THR A 174 11.02 9.80 0.47
N MET A 175 10.61 9.49 -0.79
CA MET A 175 10.37 8.11 -1.22
C MET A 175 11.65 7.25 -1.24
N ARG A 176 12.78 7.82 -1.63
CA ARG A 176 14.07 7.11 -1.55
C ARG A 176 14.45 6.82 -0.11
N THR A 177 14.32 7.80 0.79
CA THR A 177 14.57 7.61 2.23
C THR A 177 13.63 6.54 2.81
N LEU A 178 12.35 6.56 2.44
CA LEU A 178 11.39 5.52 2.81
C LEU A 178 11.85 4.12 2.35
N GLY A 179 12.27 4.00 1.09
CA GLY A 179 12.75 2.73 0.53
C GLY A 179 13.99 2.19 1.25
N ALA A 180 14.95 3.06 1.56
CA ALA A 180 16.15 2.71 2.31
C ALA A 180 15.81 2.26 3.74
N ASN A 181 14.95 3.00 4.45
CA ASN A 181 14.52 2.67 5.81
C ASN A 181 13.69 1.38 5.85
N MET A 182 12.81 1.17 4.87
CA MET A 182 12.04 -0.07 4.74
C MET A 182 12.96 -1.27 4.50
N ALA A 183 13.97 -1.13 3.64
CA ALA A 183 14.95 -2.18 3.39
C ALA A 183 15.76 -2.52 4.65
N TRP A 184 16.22 -1.50 5.38
CA TRP A 184 16.93 -1.69 6.64
C TRP A 184 16.06 -2.40 7.68
N LEU A 185 14.82 -1.94 7.89
CA LEU A 185 13.86 -2.54 8.81
C LEU A 185 13.59 -4.01 8.47
N MET A 186 13.31 -4.31 7.20
CA MET A 186 13.03 -5.68 6.77
C MET A 186 14.20 -6.62 7.02
N LYS A 187 15.44 -6.17 6.78
CA LYS A 187 16.64 -6.96 7.11
C LYS A 187 16.73 -7.24 8.61
N LYS A 188 16.42 -6.24 9.47
CA LYS A 188 16.45 -6.40 10.93
C LYS A 188 15.34 -7.30 11.49
N ILE A 189 14.20 -7.37 10.83
CA ILE A 189 13.10 -8.26 11.23
C ILE A 189 13.38 -9.73 10.85
N HIS A 190 14.19 -9.96 9.81
CA HIS A 190 14.49 -11.29 9.28
C HIS A 190 15.89 -11.83 9.67
N GLU A 191 16.67 -11.07 10.44
CA GLU A 191 17.88 -11.54 11.14
C GLU A 191 17.49 -12.39 12.37
#